data_b92396c945bb44c5eac136888de7a642
#
_entry.id   b92396c945bb44c5eac136888de7a642
#
_cell.length_a   1.000
_cell.length_b   1.000
_cell.length_c   1.000
_cell.angle_alpha   90.00
_cell.angle_beta   90.00
_cell.angle_gamma   90.00
#
_symmetry.space_group_name_H-M   'P 1'
#
loop_
_entity.id
_entity.type
_entity.pdbx_description
1 polymer ?
#
loop_
_entity_poly.entity_id
_entity_poly.type
_entity_poly.pdbx_seq_one_letter_code
_entity_poly.pdbx_strand_id
1 'polypeptide(L)'
;MQGKDVKLYGIDGMAEKRKVNHQSAIIRYLDREFFAKVLEGTEVSAKDNVQDTIDTLLQKARTLRNDFIDGIESDLLVIVVDSEYRKGMKKILDELPNGTDPKEQAIGMYDSVRVYESTRLPDGVKAVVMMDGAIAQPFYVSEYGAEKVPFDDAVALEDFLYKGTKALMEDTIFYVTDASLKTLNVTSEAGTSTGKTKITVTPALTSGNSYKYKAAANPTIPEYDAVCTSGYTAWNGTDEITATTGQKIVIVEVDSANKAKKAGIATIVSMA
;
A
#
# COMPACT_ATOMS: atom_id res chain seq x y z
N MET A 1 6.22 -2.81 -34.89
CA MET A 1 4.90 -2.20 -35.20
C MET A 1 4.15 -3.09 -36.19
N GLN A 2 2.85 -3.31 -35.98
CA GLN A 2 2.08 -4.13 -36.94
C GLN A 2 1.67 -3.28 -38.15
N GLY A 3 1.82 -3.82 -39.35
CA GLY A 3 1.60 -3.08 -40.60
C GLY A 3 0.19 -2.51 -40.83
N LYS A 4 -0.83 -3.01 -40.08
CA LYS A 4 -2.19 -2.44 -40.09
C LYS A 4 -2.26 -1.05 -39.45
N ASP A 5 -1.53 -0.85 -38.35
CA ASP A 5 -1.59 0.40 -37.58
C ASP A 5 -0.79 1.51 -38.29
N VAL A 6 0.29 1.14 -38.99
CA VAL A 6 1.08 2.06 -39.80
C VAL A 6 0.25 2.62 -40.96
N LYS A 7 -0.62 1.82 -41.59
CA LYS A 7 -1.53 2.27 -42.64
C LYS A 7 -2.60 3.24 -42.14
N LEU A 8 -3.01 3.14 -40.88
CA LEU A 8 -4.09 3.96 -40.32
C LEU A 8 -3.60 5.30 -39.76
N TYR A 9 -2.42 5.32 -39.15
CA TYR A 9 -1.92 6.47 -38.38
C TYR A 9 -0.61 7.08 -38.93
N GLY A 10 0.07 6.39 -39.84
CA GLY A 10 1.44 6.72 -40.23
C GLY A 10 2.45 6.38 -39.16
N ILE A 11 3.73 6.40 -39.47
CA ILE A 11 4.82 6.10 -38.53
C ILE A 11 4.88 7.15 -37.40
N ASP A 12 4.77 8.42 -37.74
CA ASP A 12 4.86 9.52 -36.76
C ASP A 12 3.69 9.55 -35.80
N GLY A 13 2.47 9.29 -36.28
CA GLY A 13 1.29 9.22 -35.39
C GLY A 13 1.33 8.02 -34.44
N MET A 14 1.97 6.94 -34.82
CA MET A 14 2.18 5.78 -33.91
C MET A 14 3.30 6.02 -32.91
N ALA A 15 4.38 6.68 -33.33
CA ALA A 15 5.46 7.07 -32.43
C ALA A 15 4.95 8.00 -31.34
N GLU A 16 4.13 9.00 -31.71
CA GLU A 16 3.55 9.95 -30.74
C GLU A 16 2.59 9.26 -29.75
N LYS A 17 1.73 8.36 -30.20
CA LYS A 17 0.88 7.56 -29.30
C LYS A 17 1.69 6.71 -28.33
N ARG A 18 2.78 6.10 -28.78
CA ARG A 18 3.66 5.30 -27.91
C ARG A 18 4.38 6.18 -26.91
N LYS A 19 4.87 7.36 -27.32
CA LYS A 19 5.48 8.35 -26.44
C LYS A 19 4.54 8.72 -25.28
N VAL A 20 3.29 9.06 -25.57
CA VAL A 20 2.27 9.37 -24.55
C VAL A 20 2.04 8.19 -23.61
N ASN A 21 1.99 6.96 -24.11
CA ASN A 21 1.84 5.76 -23.30
C ASN A 21 3.05 5.52 -22.41
N HIS A 22 4.28 5.71 -22.92
CA HIS A 22 5.51 5.58 -22.14
C HIS A 22 5.57 6.65 -21.04
N GLN A 23 5.30 7.91 -21.37
CA GLN A 23 5.23 8.99 -20.38
C GLN A 23 4.23 8.67 -19.26
N SER A 24 3.04 8.19 -19.61
CA SER A 24 2.04 7.76 -18.63
C SER A 24 2.50 6.58 -17.79
N ALA A 25 3.27 5.66 -18.36
CA ALA A 25 3.83 4.53 -17.62
C ALA A 25 4.92 4.97 -16.64
N ILE A 26 5.80 5.89 -17.07
CA ILE A 26 6.85 6.49 -16.23
C ILE A 26 6.24 7.24 -15.05
N ILE A 27 5.24 8.09 -15.29
CA ILE A 27 4.55 8.84 -14.22
C ILE A 27 3.95 7.86 -13.20
N ARG A 28 3.21 6.83 -13.66
CA ARG A 28 2.64 5.82 -12.75
C ARG A 28 3.68 5.07 -11.95
N TYR A 29 4.83 4.82 -12.54
CA TYR A 29 5.94 4.17 -11.87
C TYR A 29 6.56 5.09 -10.82
N LEU A 30 6.84 6.34 -11.16
CA LEU A 30 7.37 7.36 -10.24
C LEU A 30 6.43 7.60 -9.07
N ASP A 31 5.12 7.74 -9.30
CA ASP A 31 4.13 7.91 -8.24
C ASP A 31 4.13 6.74 -7.26
N ARG A 32 4.23 5.49 -7.76
CA ARG A 32 4.30 4.32 -6.87
C ARG A 32 5.55 4.31 -6.02
N GLU A 33 6.69 4.65 -6.59
CA GLU A 33 7.95 4.77 -5.87
C GLU A 33 7.91 5.89 -4.83
N PHE A 34 7.28 7.03 -5.17
CA PHE A 34 7.06 8.14 -4.25
C PHE A 34 6.21 7.70 -3.07
N PHE A 35 5.04 7.15 -3.34
CA PHE A 35 4.13 6.72 -2.27
C PHE A 35 4.64 5.50 -1.48
N ALA A 36 5.52 4.67 -2.04
CA ALA A 36 6.14 3.60 -1.27
C ALA A 36 6.94 4.13 -0.07
N LYS A 37 7.49 5.37 -0.17
CA LYS A 37 8.22 6.04 0.91
C LYS A 37 7.33 6.49 2.08
N VAL A 38 6.03 6.56 1.89
CA VAL A 38 5.08 6.85 2.97
C VAL A 38 5.18 5.83 4.11
N LEU A 39 5.49 4.57 3.78
CA LEU A 39 5.63 3.49 4.77
C LEU A 39 6.86 3.64 5.68
N GLU A 40 7.78 4.56 5.37
CA GLU A 40 8.90 4.93 6.24
C GLU A 40 8.46 5.88 7.37
N GLY A 41 7.26 6.47 7.26
CA GLY A 41 6.65 7.33 8.28
C GLY A 41 5.97 6.56 9.41
N THR A 42 5.13 7.27 10.16
CA THR A 42 4.42 6.73 11.33
C THR A 42 3.02 6.24 10.97
N GLU A 43 2.74 4.95 11.19
CA GLU A 43 1.39 4.40 11.08
C GLU A 43 0.51 4.89 12.26
N VAL A 44 -0.69 5.32 11.93
CA VAL A 44 -1.71 5.75 12.89
C VAL A 44 -2.91 4.81 12.78
N SER A 45 -3.47 4.38 13.92
CA SER A 45 -4.66 3.54 13.91
C SER A 45 -5.87 4.29 13.37
N ALA A 46 -6.60 3.68 12.45
CA ALA A 46 -7.86 4.21 11.96
C ALA A 46 -8.88 4.37 13.10
N LYS A 47 -9.78 5.34 12.96
CA LYS A 47 -10.93 5.56 13.84
C LYS A 47 -12.20 5.01 13.19
N ASP A 48 -13.32 5.09 13.90
CA ASP A 48 -14.61 4.56 13.47
C ASP A 48 -15.14 5.19 12.17
N ASN A 49 -14.69 6.39 11.86
CA ASN A 49 -15.05 7.09 10.64
C ASN A 49 -13.85 7.82 10.01
N VAL A 50 -14.02 8.19 8.74
CA VAL A 50 -12.96 8.84 7.94
C VAL A 50 -12.60 10.20 8.51
N GLN A 51 -13.57 11.00 8.98
CA GLN A 51 -13.33 12.33 9.52
C GLN A 51 -12.45 12.26 10.76
N ASP A 52 -12.82 11.49 11.77
CA ASP A 52 -12.05 11.33 13.01
C ASP A 52 -10.64 10.77 12.75
N THR A 53 -10.51 9.93 11.70
CA THR A 53 -9.21 9.41 11.28
C THR A 53 -8.32 10.52 10.74
N ILE A 54 -8.83 11.34 9.83
CA ILE A 54 -8.08 12.47 9.25
C ILE A 54 -7.75 13.51 10.34
N ASP A 55 -8.70 13.82 11.22
CA ASP A 55 -8.46 14.73 12.35
C ASP A 55 -7.34 14.23 13.27
N THR A 56 -7.29 12.93 13.51
CA THR A 56 -6.21 12.32 14.30
C THR A 56 -4.85 12.44 13.61
N LEU A 57 -4.80 12.23 12.29
CA LEU A 57 -3.57 12.40 11.49
C LEU A 57 -3.10 13.87 11.52
N LEU A 58 -4.02 14.83 11.28
CA LEU A 58 -3.73 16.25 11.33
C LEU A 58 -3.26 16.69 12.71
N GLN A 59 -3.93 16.22 13.78
CA GLN A 59 -3.53 16.51 15.14
C GLN A 59 -2.10 16.06 15.42
N LYS A 60 -1.72 14.83 14.98
CA LYS A 60 -0.36 14.34 15.15
C LYS A 60 0.67 15.20 14.41
N ALA A 61 0.38 15.60 13.18
CA ALA A 61 1.26 16.49 12.42
C ALA A 61 1.42 17.87 13.07
N ARG A 62 0.31 18.48 13.47
CA ARG A 62 0.30 19.82 14.11
C ARG A 62 0.92 19.87 15.50
N THR A 63 0.96 18.73 16.19
CA THR A 63 1.55 18.61 17.54
C THR A 63 2.92 17.94 17.53
N LEU A 64 3.47 17.66 16.36
CA LEU A 64 4.80 17.08 16.23
C LEU A 64 5.85 18.03 16.81
N ARG A 65 6.71 17.49 17.69
CA ARG A 65 7.84 18.20 18.25
C ARG A 65 9.09 17.36 18.17
N ASN A 66 10.12 17.91 17.58
CA ASN A 66 11.47 17.37 17.54
C ASN A 66 12.47 18.52 17.61
N ASP A 67 13.76 18.24 17.42
CA ASP A 67 14.84 19.25 17.48
C ASP A 67 14.72 20.35 16.41
N PHE A 68 13.92 20.14 15.37
CA PHE A 68 13.80 21.05 14.21
C PHE A 68 12.37 21.57 13.98
N ILE A 69 11.36 20.92 14.53
CA ILE A 69 9.95 21.19 14.28
C ILE A 69 9.22 21.37 15.60
N ASP A 70 8.47 22.46 15.75
CA ASP A 70 7.55 22.73 16.87
C ASP A 70 6.12 22.92 16.32
N GLY A 71 5.53 21.83 15.82
CA GLY A 71 4.26 21.81 15.11
C GLY A 71 4.42 22.10 13.61
N ILE A 72 3.56 21.51 12.78
CA ILE A 72 3.53 21.78 11.33
C ILE A 72 2.30 22.62 11.03
N GLU A 73 2.50 23.77 10.39
CA GLU A 73 1.42 24.67 9.98
C GLU A 73 0.58 24.05 8.85
N SER A 74 -0.72 24.39 8.78
CA SER A 74 -1.67 23.77 7.85
C SER A 74 -1.34 24.00 6.38
N ASP A 75 -0.72 25.12 6.04
CA ASP A 75 -0.30 25.48 4.67
C ASP A 75 0.88 24.64 4.17
N LEU A 76 1.66 24.07 5.10
CA LEU A 76 2.76 23.15 4.81
C LEU A 76 2.32 21.68 4.80
N LEU A 77 1.07 21.39 5.15
CA LEU A 77 0.54 20.03 5.16
C LEU A 77 -0.19 19.68 3.85
N VAL A 78 -0.13 18.43 3.49
CA VAL A 78 -0.92 17.84 2.42
C VAL A 78 -1.61 16.56 2.91
N ILE A 79 -2.84 16.37 2.45
CA ILE A 79 -3.62 15.15 2.69
C ILE A 79 -3.73 14.40 1.37
N VAL A 80 -3.36 13.13 1.34
CA VAL A 80 -3.58 12.25 0.19
C VAL A 80 -4.46 11.09 0.63
N VAL A 81 -5.54 10.83 -0.09
CA VAL A 81 -6.51 9.78 0.24
C VAL A 81 -6.70 8.82 -0.93
N ASP A 82 -7.09 7.58 -0.63
CA ASP A 82 -7.57 6.64 -1.63
C ASP A 82 -9.01 6.96 -2.07
N SER A 83 -9.52 6.24 -3.05
CA SER A 83 -10.88 6.46 -3.58
C SER A 83 -11.99 6.14 -2.58
N GLU A 84 -11.72 5.29 -1.58
CA GLU A 84 -12.70 4.94 -0.54
C GLU A 84 -12.81 6.07 0.48
N TYR A 85 -11.68 6.55 1.01
CA TYR A 85 -11.64 7.69 1.92
C TYR A 85 -12.14 8.97 1.26
N ARG A 86 -11.83 9.20 -0.03
CA ARG A 86 -12.42 10.30 -0.80
C ARG A 86 -13.93 10.29 -0.75
N LYS A 87 -14.56 9.12 -0.90
CA LYS A 87 -16.03 8.99 -0.78
C LYS A 87 -16.55 9.46 0.58
N GLY A 88 -15.85 9.07 1.66
CA GLY A 88 -16.17 9.51 3.03
C GLY A 88 -16.01 11.02 3.21
N MET A 89 -14.96 11.58 2.62
CA MET A 89 -14.65 13.01 2.74
C MET A 89 -15.51 13.93 1.87
N LYS A 90 -16.13 13.44 0.80
CA LYS A 90 -16.85 14.26 -0.20
C LYS A 90 -17.86 15.26 0.39
N LYS A 91 -18.43 14.98 1.55
CA LYS A 91 -19.44 15.82 2.20
C LYS A 91 -18.85 16.86 3.16
N ILE A 92 -17.57 16.73 3.48
CA ILE A 92 -16.89 17.54 4.49
C ILE A 92 -15.73 18.35 3.90
N LEU A 93 -15.50 18.24 2.59
CA LEU A 93 -14.48 19.05 1.90
C LEU A 93 -15.01 20.46 1.66
N ASP A 94 -14.22 21.45 2.00
CA ASP A 94 -14.40 22.83 1.62
C ASP A 94 -14.02 23.08 0.17
N GLU A 95 -14.63 24.09 -0.47
CA GLU A 95 -14.26 24.51 -1.82
C GLU A 95 -12.85 25.13 -1.82
N LEU A 96 -12.13 24.92 -2.93
CA LEU A 96 -10.82 25.54 -3.10
C LEU A 96 -10.97 27.07 -3.26
N PRO A 97 -10.15 27.86 -2.57
CA PRO A 97 -10.07 29.31 -2.82
C PRO A 97 -9.71 29.52 -4.30
N ASN A 98 -10.43 30.31 -5.05
CA ASN A 98 -10.22 30.61 -6.45
C ASN A 98 -10.63 29.54 -7.51
N GLY A 99 -11.43 28.54 -7.09
CA GLY A 99 -11.87 27.48 -8.00
C GLY A 99 -10.80 26.41 -8.24
N THR A 100 -11.18 25.39 -8.99
CA THR A 100 -10.27 24.27 -9.29
C THR A 100 -9.25 24.72 -10.34
N ASP A 101 -7.98 24.91 -9.96
CA ASP A 101 -6.90 24.95 -10.94
C ASP A 101 -6.68 23.53 -11.47
N PRO A 102 -6.90 23.28 -12.78
CA PRO A 102 -6.67 21.94 -13.37
C PRO A 102 -5.24 21.42 -13.19
N LYS A 103 -4.29 22.32 -12.88
CA LYS A 103 -2.89 21.95 -12.66
C LYS A 103 -2.61 21.50 -11.21
N GLU A 104 -3.39 21.97 -10.25
CA GLU A 104 -3.17 21.64 -8.84
C GLU A 104 -3.71 20.27 -8.43
N GLN A 105 -4.64 19.69 -9.18
CA GLN A 105 -5.24 18.35 -8.95
C GLN A 105 -5.83 18.11 -7.55
N ALA A 106 -5.88 19.11 -6.69
CA ALA A 106 -6.53 19.00 -5.39
C ALA A 106 -8.04 18.82 -5.58
N ILE A 107 -8.65 17.92 -4.80
CA ILE A 107 -10.09 17.63 -4.85
C ILE A 107 -10.91 18.54 -3.95
N GLY A 108 -10.29 19.31 -3.08
CA GLY A 108 -10.88 20.22 -2.10
C GLY A 108 -9.90 20.56 -1.01
N MET A 109 -10.41 21.23 0.03
CA MET A 109 -9.68 21.51 1.27
C MET A 109 -10.39 20.88 2.46
N TYR A 110 -9.64 20.50 3.46
CA TYR A 110 -10.15 20.07 4.76
C TYR A 110 -9.32 20.72 5.85
N ASP A 111 -9.98 21.49 6.70
CA ASP A 111 -9.37 22.23 7.82
C ASP A 111 -8.12 23.03 7.37
N SER A 112 -8.28 23.80 6.27
CA SER A 112 -7.24 24.61 5.62
C SER A 112 -6.08 23.82 4.99
N VAL A 113 -6.18 22.50 4.90
CA VAL A 113 -5.19 21.63 4.26
C VAL A 113 -5.72 21.13 2.91
N ARG A 114 -4.89 21.16 1.87
CA ARG A 114 -5.25 20.63 0.53
C ARG A 114 -5.36 19.11 0.54
N VAL A 115 -6.41 18.61 -0.10
CA VAL A 115 -6.71 17.18 -0.21
C VAL A 115 -6.54 16.71 -1.64
N TYR A 116 -5.78 15.63 -1.80
CA TYR A 116 -5.51 14.98 -3.09
C TYR A 116 -6.05 13.55 -3.07
N GLU A 117 -6.43 13.04 -4.23
CA GLU A 117 -6.74 11.62 -4.42
C GLU A 117 -5.62 10.92 -5.17
N SER A 118 -5.24 9.74 -4.72
CA SER A 118 -4.32 8.88 -5.46
C SER A 118 -4.74 7.43 -5.41
N THR A 119 -4.76 6.79 -6.57
CA THR A 119 -4.96 5.33 -6.71
C THR A 119 -3.63 4.57 -6.63
N ARG A 120 -2.52 5.26 -6.29
CA ARG A 120 -1.15 4.71 -6.28
C ARG A 120 -0.54 4.66 -4.89
N LEU A 121 -1.36 4.89 -3.86
CA LEU A 121 -0.96 4.62 -2.49
C LEU A 121 -0.56 3.15 -2.33
N PRO A 122 0.37 2.82 -1.41
CA PRO A 122 0.72 1.43 -1.11
C PRO A 122 -0.49 0.60 -0.73
N ASP A 123 -0.41 -0.70 -0.95
CA ASP A 123 -1.50 -1.63 -0.62
C ASP A 123 -1.90 -1.51 0.85
N GLY A 124 -3.18 -1.26 1.09
CA GLY A 124 -3.77 -1.09 2.40
C GLY A 124 -3.70 0.32 2.97
N VAL A 125 -2.86 1.22 2.43
CA VAL A 125 -2.85 2.64 2.87
C VAL A 125 -4.10 3.35 2.36
N LYS A 126 -4.83 3.97 3.27
CA LYS A 126 -6.10 4.66 3.00
C LYS A 126 -5.98 6.18 2.96
N ALA A 127 -5.14 6.71 3.82
CA ALA A 127 -4.86 8.14 3.87
C ALA A 127 -3.44 8.41 4.37
N VAL A 128 -2.90 9.54 3.93
CA VAL A 128 -1.60 10.05 4.34
C VAL A 128 -1.75 11.54 4.64
N VAL A 129 -1.18 11.98 5.74
CA VAL A 129 -0.94 13.39 6.04
C VAL A 129 0.57 13.56 6.17
N MET A 130 1.15 14.45 5.41
CA MET A 130 2.59 14.69 5.44
C MET A 130 2.91 16.16 5.20
N MET A 131 4.09 16.57 5.63
CA MET A 131 4.61 17.89 5.30
C MET A 131 5.00 17.94 3.81
N ASP A 132 4.70 19.02 3.12
CA ASP A 132 5.15 19.24 1.76
C ASP A 132 6.68 19.20 1.70
N GLY A 133 7.23 18.48 0.73
CA GLY A 133 8.67 18.23 0.64
C GLY A 133 9.22 17.14 1.57
N ALA A 134 8.40 16.46 2.38
CA ALA A 134 8.85 15.34 3.22
C ALA A 134 9.48 14.19 2.42
N ILE A 135 9.05 14.02 1.17
CA ILE A 135 9.62 13.04 0.23
C ILE A 135 10.17 13.77 -0.98
N ALA A 136 11.45 13.54 -1.29
CA ALA A 136 12.08 14.07 -2.49
C ALA A 136 12.17 12.99 -3.58
N GLN A 137 11.79 13.37 -4.82
CA GLN A 137 11.88 12.50 -5.98
C GLN A 137 12.45 13.25 -7.18
N PRO A 138 13.76 13.54 -7.23
CA PRO A 138 14.39 14.06 -8.42
C PRO A 138 14.34 13.00 -9.52
N PHE A 139 13.97 13.43 -10.74
CA PHE A 139 14.00 12.56 -11.90
C PHE A 139 14.37 13.35 -13.16
N TYR A 140 14.95 12.64 -14.12
CA TYR A 140 15.26 13.14 -15.44
C TYR A 140 14.93 12.06 -16.47
N VAL A 141 14.20 12.41 -17.51
CA VAL A 141 13.91 11.54 -18.64
C VAL A 141 14.72 12.05 -19.82
N SER A 142 15.50 11.19 -20.47
CA SER A 142 16.25 11.54 -21.67
C SER A 142 15.29 11.88 -22.82
N GLU A 143 15.84 12.51 -23.86
CA GLU A 143 15.07 12.68 -25.11
C GLU A 143 14.68 11.31 -25.68
N TYR A 144 13.47 11.28 -26.21
CA TYR A 144 12.91 10.07 -26.82
C TYR A 144 13.62 9.78 -28.15
N GLY A 145 14.45 8.75 -28.14
CA GLY A 145 15.23 8.31 -29.31
C GLY A 145 14.42 7.35 -30.19
N ALA A 146 14.68 7.41 -31.48
CA ALA A 146 14.13 6.46 -32.46
C ALA A 146 15.28 5.97 -33.35
N GLU A 147 15.65 4.69 -33.24
CA GLU A 147 16.72 4.10 -34.03
C GLU A 147 16.19 2.96 -34.89
N LYS A 148 16.73 2.84 -36.13
CA LYS A 148 16.41 1.73 -37.00
C LYS A 148 17.08 0.46 -36.50
N VAL A 149 16.28 -0.60 -36.32
CA VAL A 149 16.82 -1.91 -35.94
C VAL A 149 17.66 -2.48 -37.11
N PRO A 150 18.94 -2.82 -36.87
CA PRO A 150 19.76 -3.43 -37.93
C PRO A 150 19.13 -4.73 -38.43
N PHE A 151 19.11 -4.88 -39.76
CA PHE A 151 18.58 -6.08 -40.46
C PHE A 151 17.07 -6.33 -40.32
N ASP A 152 16.30 -5.36 -39.83
CA ASP A 152 14.83 -5.44 -39.75
C ASP A 152 14.19 -4.15 -40.27
N ASP A 153 12.96 -4.25 -40.75
CA ASP A 153 12.15 -3.07 -41.14
C ASP A 153 11.35 -2.54 -39.93
N ALA A 154 12.06 -2.41 -38.81
CA ALA A 154 11.53 -1.95 -37.54
C ALA A 154 12.30 -0.73 -37.01
N VAL A 155 11.63 0.10 -36.22
CA VAL A 155 12.21 1.22 -35.50
C VAL A 155 12.09 0.93 -33.98
N ALA A 156 13.21 0.93 -33.30
CA ALA A 156 13.26 0.88 -31.84
C ALA A 156 13.05 2.30 -31.29
N LEU A 157 12.21 2.40 -30.27
CA LEU A 157 11.99 3.65 -29.53
C LEU A 157 12.57 3.45 -28.13
N GLU A 158 13.44 4.34 -27.71
CA GLU A 158 14.10 4.26 -26.41
C GLU A 158 14.07 5.60 -25.67
N ASP A 159 14.04 5.51 -24.36
CA ASP A 159 14.26 6.60 -23.43
C ASP A 159 14.94 6.08 -22.16
N PHE A 160 15.64 6.93 -21.44
CA PHE A 160 16.29 6.59 -20.20
C PHE A 160 15.70 7.43 -19.07
N LEU A 161 15.31 6.77 -18.00
CA LEU A 161 14.84 7.38 -16.76
C LEU A 161 15.94 7.32 -15.70
N TYR A 162 16.44 8.50 -15.31
CA TYR A 162 17.29 8.67 -14.13
C TYR A 162 16.42 9.17 -13.00
N LYS A 163 16.43 8.50 -11.86
CA LYS A 163 15.59 8.83 -10.72
C LYS A 163 16.27 8.58 -9.38
N GLY A 164 15.81 9.27 -8.38
CA GLY A 164 16.03 8.97 -6.98
C GLY A 164 14.74 9.23 -6.20
N THR A 165 14.46 8.44 -5.17
CA THR A 165 13.31 8.66 -4.29
C THR A 165 13.75 8.43 -2.85
N LYS A 166 13.56 9.42 -1.98
CA LYS A 166 13.94 9.33 -0.57
C LYS A 166 12.97 10.11 0.30
N ALA A 167 12.55 9.52 1.42
CA ALA A 167 11.95 10.27 2.52
C ALA A 167 13.05 11.07 3.20
N LEU A 168 12.89 12.38 3.25
CA LEU A 168 13.84 13.32 3.88
C LEU A 168 13.47 13.61 5.32
N MET A 169 12.16 13.61 5.63
CA MET A 169 11.60 13.91 6.93
C MET A 169 10.54 12.86 7.28
N GLU A 170 10.98 11.65 7.61
CA GLU A 170 10.11 10.49 7.88
C GLU A 170 9.16 10.72 9.05
N ASP A 171 9.60 11.47 10.06
CA ASP A 171 8.83 11.83 11.25
C ASP A 171 7.66 12.79 10.96
N THR A 172 7.64 13.46 9.81
CA THR A 172 6.55 14.33 9.36
C THR A 172 5.52 13.63 8.48
N ILE A 173 5.66 12.33 8.28
CA ILE A 173 4.77 11.51 7.47
C ILE A 173 3.92 10.64 8.39
N PHE A 174 2.60 10.81 8.33
CA PHE A 174 1.62 10.03 9.08
C PHE A 174 0.67 9.35 8.11
N TYR A 175 0.47 8.05 8.25
CA TYR A 175 -0.43 7.33 7.38
C TYR A 175 -1.34 6.39 8.16
N VAL A 176 -2.47 6.04 7.56
CA VAL A 176 -3.41 5.08 8.09
C VAL A 176 -3.62 3.98 7.07
N THR A 177 -3.63 2.74 7.56
CA THR A 177 -3.95 1.57 6.76
C THR A 177 -5.40 1.12 6.96
N ASP A 178 -5.85 0.21 6.11
CA ASP A 178 -7.15 -0.43 6.30
C ASP A 178 -7.16 -1.15 7.66
N ALA A 179 -8.06 -0.73 8.54
CA ALA A 179 -8.24 -1.31 9.85
C ALA A 179 -8.88 -2.73 9.80
N SER A 180 -9.11 -3.28 8.62
CA SER A 180 -9.69 -4.60 8.47
C SER A 180 -8.65 -5.72 8.54
N LEU A 181 -9.02 -6.81 9.21
CA LEU A 181 -8.23 -8.03 9.23
C LEU A 181 -8.15 -8.60 7.80
N LYS A 182 -6.96 -8.65 7.20
CA LYS A 182 -6.78 -9.22 5.87
C LYS A 182 -6.85 -10.75 5.91
N THR A 183 -7.32 -11.34 4.83
CA THR A 183 -7.49 -12.80 4.75
C THR A 183 -6.18 -13.50 4.38
N LEU A 184 -5.86 -14.58 5.11
CA LEU A 184 -4.89 -15.58 4.71
C LEU A 184 -5.63 -16.78 4.11
N ASN A 185 -5.16 -17.27 2.97
CA ASN A 185 -5.56 -18.57 2.47
C ASN A 185 -4.71 -19.64 3.16
N VAL A 186 -5.34 -20.45 4.00
CA VAL A 186 -4.70 -21.50 4.80
C VAL A 186 -5.17 -22.86 4.30
N THR A 187 -4.24 -23.74 3.97
CA THR A 187 -4.52 -25.14 3.64
C THR A 187 -3.82 -26.08 4.59
N SER A 188 -4.43 -27.24 4.82
CA SER A 188 -3.92 -28.28 5.71
C SER A 188 -3.85 -29.61 4.98
N GLU A 189 -2.72 -30.28 5.06
CA GLU A 189 -2.46 -31.60 4.51
C GLU A 189 -1.89 -32.51 5.60
N ALA A 190 -1.97 -33.85 5.40
CA ALA A 190 -1.34 -34.79 6.33
C ALA A 190 0.18 -34.53 6.42
N GLY A 191 0.69 -34.52 7.63
CA GLY A 191 2.12 -34.38 7.90
C GLY A 191 2.90 -35.66 7.63
N THR A 192 4.17 -35.68 8.01
CA THR A 192 5.08 -36.81 7.82
C THR A 192 5.03 -37.84 8.93
N SER A 193 4.41 -37.54 10.06
CA SER A 193 4.30 -38.41 11.24
C SER A 193 2.87 -38.41 11.79
N THR A 194 2.47 -39.50 12.42
CA THR A 194 1.17 -39.66 13.10
C THR A 194 0.83 -38.45 13.98
N GLY A 195 -0.35 -37.91 13.81
CA GLY A 195 -0.84 -36.74 14.55
C GLY A 195 -0.26 -35.40 14.09
N LYS A 196 0.53 -35.36 12.99
CA LYS A 196 1.09 -34.12 12.43
C LYS A 196 0.31 -33.67 11.19
N THR A 197 0.21 -32.36 11.04
CA THR A 197 -0.34 -31.69 9.86
C THR A 197 0.66 -30.70 9.30
N LYS A 198 0.72 -30.61 7.98
CA LYS A 198 1.47 -29.59 7.24
C LYS A 198 0.52 -28.47 6.84
N ILE A 199 0.86 -27.24 7.20
CA ILE A 199 0.08 -26.05 6.86
C ILE A 199 0.79 -25.22 5.82
N THR A 200 0.04 -24.78 4.82
CA THR A 200 0.51 -23.81 3.80
C THR A 200 -0.32 -22.52 3.91
N VAL A 201 0.35 -21.38 3.85
CA VAL A 201 -0.25 -20.06 4.01
C VAL A 201 0.09 -19.16 2.84
N THR A 202 -0.91 -18.48 2.27
CA THR A 202 -0.74 -17.50 1.20
C THR A 202 -1.59 -16.25 1.50
N PRO A 203 -1.08 -15.03 1.30
CA PRO A 203 0.27 -14.66 0.85
C PRO A 203 1.36 -15.00 1.88
N ALA A 204 2.62 -14.89 1.48
CA ALA A 204 3.77 -15.09 2.37
C ALA A 204 3.79 -14.07 3.52
N LEU A 205 4.51 -14.40 4.59
CA LEU A 205 4.68 -13.56 5.76
C LEU A 205 5.24 -12.19 5.38
N THR A 206 4.63 -11.14 5.89
CA THR A 206 5.15 -9.77 5.73
C THR A 206 6.42 -9.61 6.57
N SER A 207 7.41 -8.93 6.03
CA SER A 207 8.66 -8.65 6.73
C SER A 207 8.39 -7.92 8.06
N GLY A 208 9.02 -8.38 9.14
CA GLY A 208 8.83 -7.84 10.50
C GLY A 208 7.66 -8.44 11.28
N ASN A 209 6.78 -9.23 10.66
CA ASN A 209 5.69 -9.94 11.31
C ASN A 209 6.07 -11.38 11.67
N SER A 210 5.20 -12.05 12.42
CA SER A 210 5.33 -13.45 12.79
C SER A 210 4.00 -14.19 12.69
N TYR A 211 4.05 -15.53 12.55
CA TYR A 211 2.84 -16.35 12.59
C TYR A 211 2.57 -16.87 13.99
N LYS A 212 1.29 -16.95 14.33
CA LYS A 212 0.77 -17.68 15.46
C LYS A 212 -0.41 -18.54 15.03
N TYR A 213 -0.66 -19.63 15.74
CA TYR A 213 -1.82 -20.47 15.48
C TYR A 213 -2.60 -20.81 16.75
N LYS A 214 -3.86 -21.17 16.54
CA LYS A 214 -4.76 -21.73 17.54
C LYS A 214 -5.55 -22.87 16.90
N ALA A 215 -5.40 -24.08 17.43
CA ALA A 215 -6.16 -25.26 17.01
C ALA A 215 -7.23 -25.60 18.05
N ALA A 216 -8.47 -25.79 17.62
CA ALA A 216 -9.59 -26.15 18.47
C ALA A 216 -10.75 -26.72 17.62
N ALA A 217 -11.80 -27.24 18.24
CA ALA A 217 -12.99 -27.69 17.52
C ALA A 217 -13.64 -26.53 16.74
N ASN A 218 -13.79 -25.36 17.35
CA ASN A 218 -14.36 -24.15 16.76
C ASN A 218 -13.57 -22.90 17.20
N PRO A 219 -12.34 -22.67 16.69
CA PRO A 219 -11.61 -21.46 17.00
C PRO A 219 -12.22 -20.27 16.23
N THR A 220 -12.28 -19.11 16.87
CA THR A 220 -12.71 -17.86 16.24
C THR A 220 -11.52 -17.16 15.61
N ILE A 221 -11.72 -16.56 14.43
CA ILE A 221 -10.77 -15.63 13.82
C ILE A 221 -10.74 -14.38 14.70
N PRO A 222 -9.57 -13.83 15.06
CA PRO A 222 -9.48 -12.59 15.84
C PRO A 222 -9.96 -11.39 15.01
N GLU A 223 -10.31 -10.30 15.66
CA GLU A 223 -10.51 -9.03 15.00
C GLU A 223 -9.17 -8.37 14.62
N TYR A 224 -9.21 -7.39 13.73
CA TYR A 224 -8.02 -6.60 13.39
C TYR A 224 -7.45 -5.95 14.65
N ASP A 225 -6.13 -5.92 14.79
CA ASP A 225 -5.39 -5.41 15.95
C ASP A 225 -5.70 -6.11 17.28
N ALA A 226 -6.46 -7.20 17.29
CA ALA A 226 -6.63 -8.02 18.48
C ALA A 226 -5.27 -8.63 18.93
N VAL A 227 -4.98 -8.57 20.22
CA VAL A 227 -3.72 -9.10 20.78
C VAL A 227 -3.79 -10.63 20.87
N CYS A 228 -2.98 -11.31 20.07
CA CYS A 228 -2.92 -12.77 19.96
C CYS A 228 -1.78 -13.36 20.82
N THR A 229 -1.90 -13.26 22.15
CA THR A 229 -0.92 -13.84 23.10
C THR A 229 -1.49 -15.04 23.81
N SER A 230 -2.63 -14.90 24.48
CA SER A 230 -3.25 -15.99 25.23
C SER A 230 -4.00 -16.97 24.30
N GLY A 231 -3.70 -18.28 24.43
CA GLY A 231 -4.31 -19.33 23.63
C GLY A 231 -3.79 -19.45 22.21
N TYR A 232 -2.76 -18.70 21.86
CA TYR A 232 -2.03 -18.80 20.59
C TYR A 232 -0.62 -19.33 20.81
N THR A 233 -0.15 -20.18 19.90
CA THR A 233 1.20 -20.73 19.86
C THR A 233 1.99 -20.10 18.73
N ALA A 234 3.24 -19.70 18.98
CA ALA A 234 4.12 -19.19 17.93
C ALA A 234 4.44 -20.30 16.91
N TRP A 235 4.52 -19.93 15.63
CA TRP A 235 4.84 -20.86 14.54
C TRP A 235 5.77 -20.17 13.52
N ASN A 236 6.73 -20.92 13.05
CA ASN A 236 7.73 -20.41 12.10
C ASN A 236 7.27 -20.42 10.62
N GLY A 237 6.06 -20.88 10.34
CA GLY A 237 5.51 -20.96 8.98
C GLY A 237 5.90 -22.22 8.20
N THR A 238 6.74 -23.10 8.76
CA THR A 238 7.28 -24.27 8.05
C THR A 238 7.14 -25.58 8.80
N ASP A 239 7.25 -25.58 10.12
CA ASP A 239 7.20 -26.80 10.93
C ASP A 239 5.81 -27.41 10.94
N GLU A 240 5.76 -28.73 10.96
CA GLU A 240 4.51 -29.47 11.10
C GLU A 240 3.91 -29.29 12.50
N ILE A 241 2.62 -29.09 12.54
CA ILE A 241 1.87 -28.83 13.77
C ILE A 241 1.22 -30.14 14.26
N THR A 242 1.30 -30.39 15.57
CA THR A 242 0.55 -31.50 16.19
C THR A 242 -0.90 -31.08 16.36
N ALA A 243 -1.81 -31.79 15.68
CA ALA A 243 -3.23 -31.45 15.69
C ALA A 243 -4.10 -32.66 15.33
N THR A 244 -5.37 -32.61 15.69
CA THR A 244 -6.33 -33.71 15.46
C THR A 244 -7.15 -33.45 14.19
N THR A 245 -7.23 -34.43 13.32
CA THR A 245 -8.07 -34.38 12.10
C THR A 245 -9.50 -34.02 12.45
N GLY A 246 -10.12 -33.13 11.65
CA GLY A 246 -11.49 -32.65 11.84
C GLY A 246 -11.63 -31.44 12.74
N GLN A 247 -10.63 -31.11 13.57
CA GLN A 247 -10.57 -29.81 14.22
C GLN A 247 -10.22 -28.70 13.22
N LYS A 248 -10.35 -27.45 13.64
CA LYS A 248 -9.98 -26.30 12.83
C LYS A 248 -8.72 -25.63 13.41
N ILE A 249 -7.92 -25.07 12.52
CA ILE A 249 -6.76 -24.26 12.85
C ILE A 249 -6.93 -22.85 12.30
N VAL A 250 -6.75 -21.86 13.17
CA VAL A 250 -6.63 -20.46 12.76
C VAL A 250 -5.16 -20.09 12.75
N ILE A 251 -4.68 -19.60 11.62
CA ILE A 251 -3.35 -18.98 11.49
C ILE A 251 -3.53 -17.47 11.49
N VAL A 252 -2.73 -16.78 12.28
CA VAL A 252 -2.75 -15.33 12.41
C VAL A 252 -1.35 -14.78 12.14
N GLU A 253 -1.24 -13.83 11.24
CA GLU A 253 -0.07 -12.99 11.10
C GLU A 253 -0.19 -11.83 12.07
N VAL A 254 0.81 -11.68 12.94
CA VAL A 254 0.85 -10.62 13.97
C VAL A 254 2.08 -9.76 13.82
N ASP A 255 1.97 -8.48 14.20
CA ASP A 255 3.10 -7.56 14.28
C ASP A 255 3.97 -7.80 15.54
N SER A 256 4.99 -6.97 15.75
CA SER A 256 5.91 -7.05 16.90
C SER A 256 5.21 -6.86 18.25
N ALA A 257 4.03 -6.23 18.29
CA ALA A 257 3.18 -6.09 19.47
C ALA A 257 2.16 -7.24 19.62
N ASN A 258 2.28 -8.30 18.82
CA ASN A 258 1.36 -9.44 18.74
C ASN A 258 -0.07 -9.08 18.32
N LYS A 259 -0.28 -7.99 17.60
CA LYS A 259 -1.58 -7.58 17.10
C LYS A 259 -1.87 -8.24 15.74
N ALA A 260 -3.08 -8.76 15.58
CA ALA A 260 -3.54 -9.45 14.37
C ALA A 260 -3.64 -8.50 13.17
N LYS A 261 -2.92 -8.82 12.10
CA LYS A 261 -2.95 -8.07 10.83
C LYS A 261 -3.60 -8.88 9.70
N LYS A 262 -3.41 -10.19 9.71
CA LYS A 262 -4.05 -11.11 8.77
C LYS A 262 -4.42 -12.40 9.49
N ALA A 263 -5.49 -13.06 9.07
CA ALA A 263 -5.84 -14.37 9.59
C ALA A 263 -6.56 -15.24 8.55
N GLY A 264 -6.46 -16.55 8.76
CA GLY A 264 -7.14 -17.54 7.96
C GLY A 264 -7.45 -18.79 8.79
N ILE A 265 -8.39 -19.58 8.32
CA ILE A 265 -8.85 -20.79 9.00
C ILE A 265 -8.87 -21.96 8.01
N ALA A 266 -8.45 -23.13 8.47
CA ALA A 266 -8.55 -24.38 7.72
C ALA A 266 -9.07 -25.50 8.60
N THR A 267 -9.67 -26.53 7.97
CA THR A 267 -9.96 -27.80 8.65
C THR A 267 -8.70 -28.66 8.64
N ILE A 268 -8.33 -29.18 9.78
CA ILE A 268 -7.09 -29.96 9.95
C ILE A 268 -7.23 -31.34 9.32
N VAL A 269 -6.21 -31.71 8.54
CA VAL A 269 -5.95 -33.06 8.07
C VAL A 269 -4.61 -33.46 8.65
N SER A 270 -4.58 -34.38 9.60
CA SER A 270 -3.36 -34.94 10.18
C SER A 270 -3.08 -36.33 9.68
N MET A 271 -1.81 -36.75 9.73
CA MET A 271 -1.41 -38.13 9.45
C MET A 271 -2.05 -39.06 10.48
N ALA A 272 -2.65 -40.14 10.00
CA ALA A 272 -3.29 -41.16 10.82
C ALA A 272 -2.28 -42.01 11.61
#